data_9a8f65f3fd845f871be8290c164e0d5c
#
_entry.id   9a8f65f3fd845f871be8290c164e0d5c
#
_cell.length_a   1.000
_cell.length_b   1.000
_cell.length_c   1.000
_cell.angle_alpha   90.00
_cell.angle_beta   90.00
_cell.angle_gamma   90.00
#
_symmetry.space_group_name_H-M   'P 1'
#
loop_
_entity.id
_entity.type
_entity.pdbx_description
1 polymer ?
#
loop_
_entity_poly.entity_id
_entity_poly.type
_entity_poly.pdbx_seq_one_letter_code
_entity_poly.pdbx_strand_id
1 'polypeptide(L)'
;MPEVSHIEPGPDTFRILLTTDNHVGYMENDQIRGDDSWRTFAEISDIAREQDVDMIVQGGDLFHVNAPSKKSYYHVMRTLREHCWCDKPIEYKLVSDPSDAMATKHFMYPAEYDSNVNVGMPLYAISGNHDDATGEELLSPLDVLSVAGLLNHYGRVIDNEQITVCPLLFNKGETNLALYGLHSVREERLMKTMASGNLEFLEPDTSADPGIQWFNLMCIHQNHVHRPGVKVVEETCLPSFLDFVLWGHEHDCHPSAVRNDITGAYILQAGSSIATSLSEGETLDKNVFVLSVKGKDFSSQPIRLKSVRPFVMKDVVLSQTGLSATSSNKKEVLNFLIMQVELMIGKANEIWKHNNRKSFEDGLMGESDAPLPLIRLRVEYSGGYEVENPRFFSNRFVGKVANINDVVLYYKKRR
;
A
#
# COMPACT_ATOMS: atom_id res chain seq x y z
N MET A 1 -0.49 22.71 9.84
CA MET A 1 -0.44 22.40 11.27
C MET A 1 0.74 21.50 11.55
N PRO A 2 1.35 21.46 12.69
CA PRO A 2 2.43 20.53 12.97
C PRO A 2 1.85 19.14 13.30
N GLU A 3 2.50 18.10 12.79
CA GLU A 3 2.36 16.75 13.31
C GLU A 3 2.79 16.74 14.79
N VAL A 4 1.97 16.15 15.65
CA VAL A 4 2.31 16.00 17.08
C VAL A 4 2.90 14.61 17.32
N SER A 5 3.76 14.48 18.33
CA SER A 5 4.48 13.23 18.59
C SER A 5 3.56 12.08 19.03
N HIS A 6 2.45 12.39 19.65
CA HIS A 6 1.49 11.40 20.15
C HIS A 6 0.13 12.03 20.44
N ILE A 7 -0.94 11.30 20.17
CA ILE A 7 -2.31 11.63 20.56
C ILE A 7 -2.88 10.43 21.31
N GLU A 8 -3.36 10.65 22.51
CA GLU A 8 -3.98 9.60 23.32
C GLU A 8 -5.33 9.14 22.70
N PRO A 9 -5.61 7.84 22.68
CA PRO A 9 -6.95 7.34 22.36
C PRO A 9 -8.01 7.93 23.28
N GLY A 10 -9.20 8.18 22.73
CA GLY A 10 -10.30 8.73 23.55
C GLY A 10 -11.55 9.02 22.73
N PRO A 11 -12.61 9.51 23.39
CA PRO A 11 -13.92 9.73 22.77
C PRO A 11 -13.90 10.82 21.67
N ASP A 12 -12.87 11.68 21.67
CA ASP A 12 -12.69 12.76 20.70
C ASP A 12 -11.57 12.47 19.70
N THR A 13 -11.01 11.24 19.71
CA THR A 13 -9.86 10.89 18.88
C THR A 13 -10.26 9.83 17.85
N PHE A 14 -10.21 10.18 16.56
CA PHE A 14 -10.24 9.17 15.50
C PHE A 14 -8.91 8.43 15.44
N ARG A 15 -8.98 7.10 15.39
CA ARG A 15 -7.85 6.21 15.12
C ARG A 15 -8.12 5.47 13.81
N ILE A 16 -7.29 5.70 12.81
CA ILE A 16 -7.50 5.21 11.44
C ILE A 16 -6.27 4.41 11.03
N LEU A 17 -6.44 3.15 10.62
CA LEU A 17 -5.36 2.41 10.00
C LEU A 17 -5.32 2.73 8.51
N LEU A 18 -4.17 3.23 8.04
CA LEU A 18 -3.91 3.55 6.64
C LEU A 18 -3.09 2.44 5.99
N THR A 19 -3.56 1.96 4.85
CA THR A 19 -2.87 0.97 3.99
C THR A 19 -3.18 1.24 2.52
N THR A 20 -2.34 0.77 1.61
CA THR A 20 -2.54 0.85 0.16
C THR A 20 -1.79 -0.28 -0.54
N ASP A 21 -2.08 -0.52 -1.81
CA ASP A 21 -1.32 -1.42 -2.68
C ASP A 21 -1.08 -2.81 -2.05
N ASN A 22 -2.17 -3.44 -1.59
CA ASN A 22 -2.11 -4.76 -0.94
C ASN A 22 -1.91 -5.88 -1.98
N HIS A 23 -2.35 -5.68 -3.21
CA HIS A 23 -2.18 -6.59 -4.34
C HIS A 23 -2.54 -8.04 -4.04
N VAL A 24 -3.66 -8.27 -3.36
CA VAL A 24 -4.11 -9.65 -3.07
C VAL A 24 -4.33 -10.40 -4.38
N GLY A 25 -3.69 -11.56 -4.48
CA GLY A 25 -3.64 -12.37 -5.71
C GLY A 25 -2.35 -12.21 -6.52
N TYR A 26 -1.42 -11.34 -6.09
CA TYR A 26 -0.10 -11.27 -6.72
C TYR A 26 0.62 -12.61 -6.67
N MET A 27 1.04 -13.10 -7.83
CA MET A 27 1.70 -14.41 -7.99
C MET A 27 0.93 -15.59 -7.37
N GLU A 28 -0.39 -15.56 -7.32
CA GLU A 28 -1.22 -16.55 -6.61
C GLU A 28 -1.02 -18.03 -7.05
N ASN A 29 -0.47 -18.23 -8.25
CA ASN A 29 -0.14 -19.55 -8.79
C ASN A 29 1.30 -20.00 -8.48
N ASP A 30 2.12 -19.15 -7.89
CA ASP A 30 3.47 -19.52 -7.45
C ASP A 30 3.41 -20.36 -6.17
N GLN A 31 4.13 -21.50 -6.16
CA GLN A 31 4.09 -22.45 -5.04
C GLN A 31 4.70 -21.90 -3.75
N ILE A 32 5.58 -20.89 -3.84
CA ILE A 32 6.31 -20.31 -2.71
C ILE A 32 5.68 -18.99 -2.28
N ARG A 33 5.33 -18.14 -3.25
CA ARG A 33 4.88 -16.76 -3.02
C ARG A 33 3.36 -16.56 -3.08
N GLY A 34 2.62 -17.55 -3.56
CA GLY A 34 1.20 -17.42 -3.88
C GLY A 34 0.27 -17.11 -2.72
N ASP A 35 0.75 -17.23 -1.49
CA ASP A 35 0.01 -16.89 -0.28
C ASP A 35 0.48 -15.58 0.38
N ASP A 36 1.57 -14.98 -0.08
CA ASP A 36 2.19 -13.83 0.60
C ASP A 36 1.21 -12.65 0.74
N SER A 37 0.52 -12.29 -0.34
CA SER A 37 -0.34 -11.10 -0.38
C SER A 37 -1.55 -11.17 0.55
N TRP A 38 -2.27 -12.29 0.55
CA TRP A 38 -3.45 -12.42 1.41
C TRP A 38 -3.08 -12.62 2.88
N ARG A 39 -1.93 -13.27 3.18
CA ARG A 39 -1.42 -13.40 4.56
C ARG A 39 -1.04 -12.04 5.13
N THR A 40 -0.39 -11.21 4.33
CA THR A 40 -0.05 -9.84 4.75
C THR A 40 -1.31 -8.98 4.92
N PHE A 41 -2.32 -9.13 4.07
CA PHE A 41 -3.60 -8.43 4.26
C PHE A 41 -4.33 -8.89 5.54
N ALA A 42 -4.25 -10.17 5.89
CA ALA A 42 -4.77 -10.67 7.17
C ALA A 42 -4.02 -10.05 8.36
N GLU A 43 -2.67 -9.99 8.32
CA GLU A 43 -1.87 -9.31 9.34
C GLU A 43 -2.25 -7.83 9.50
N ILE A 44 -2.51 -7.11 8.39
CA ILE A 44 -2.97 -5.72 8.43
C ILE A 44 -4.27 -5.59 9.23
N SER A 45 -5.20 -6.50 9.01
CA SER A 45 -6.48 -6.52 9.72
C SER A 45 -6.34 -6.92 11.19
N ASP A 46 -5.41 -7.83 11.52
CA ASP A 46 -5.03 -8.14 12.91
C ASP A 46 -4.45 -6.90 13.61
N ILE A 47 -3.53 -6.20 12.96
CA ILE A 47 -2.94 -4.95 13.48
C ILE A 47 -4.03 -3.91 13.74
N ALA A 48 -4.98 -3.74 12.82
CA ALA A 48 -6.08 -2.79 12.98
C ALA A 48 -6.90 -3.09 14.25
N ARG A 49 -7.19 -4.36 14.50
CA ARG A 49 -7.87 -4.82 15.71
C ARG A 49 -7.04 -4.64 16.98
N GLU A 50 -5.74 -5.01 16.93
CA GLU A 50 -4.81 -4.84 18.07
C GLU A 50 -4.62 -3.37 18.45
N GLN A 51 -4.63 -2.48 17.45
CA GLN A 51 -4.52 -1.04 17.65
C GLN A 51 -5.85 -0.37 18.00
N ASP A 52 -6.92 -1.13 18.08
CA ASP A 52 -8.27 -0.65 18.40
C ASP A 52 -8.69 0.57 17.55
N VAL A 53 -8.49 0.47 16.23
CA VAL A 53 -8.83 1.57 15.33
C VAL A 53 -10.34 1.68 15.11
N ASP A 54 -10.82 2.86 14.76
CA ASP A 54 -12.21 3.13 14.43
C ASP A 54 -12.57 2.60 13.04
N MET A 55 -11.62 2.72 12.10
CA MET A 55 -11.79 2.28 10.72
C MET A 55 -10.45 1.99 10.05
N ILE A 56 -10.50 1.23 8.97
CA ILE A 56 -9.38 1.05 8.04
C ILE A 56 -9.65 1.90 6.80
N VAL A 57 -8.66 2.63 6.32
CA VAL A 57 -8.72 3.38 5.06
C VAL A 57 -7.67 2.80 4.10
N GLN A 58 -8.14 2.33 2.93
CA GLN A 58 -7.34 1.65 1.92
C GLN A 58 -7.27 2.50 0.65
N GLY A 59 -6.05 2.83 0.23
CA GLY A 59 -5.73 3.80 -0.81
C GLY A 59 -5.63 3.24 -2.24
N GLY A 60 -6.32 2.15 -2.58
CA GLY A 60 -6.35 1.54 -3.93
C GLY A 60 -5.46 0.31 -4.07
N ASP A 61 -5.68 -0.45 -5.14
CA ASP A 61 -4.98 -1.70 -5.43
C ASP A 61 -5.06 -2.75 -4.29
N LEU A 62 -6.27 -2.95 -3.77
CA LEU A 62 -6.54 -4.05 -2.84
C LEU A 62 -6.28 -5.39 -3.52
N PHE A 63 -6.76 -5.56 -4.76
CA PHE A 63 -6.50 -6.72 -5.59
C PHE A 63 -5.43 -6.44 -6.65
N HIS A 64 -4.70 -7.48 -7.04
CA HIS A 64 -3.68 -7.38 -8.08
C HIS A 64 -4.25 -7.34 -9.50
N VAL A 65 -5.48 -7.74 -9.70
CA VAL A 65 -6.16 -7.75 -10.99
C VAL A 65 -7.64 -7.38 -10.82
N ASN A 66 -8.23 -6.78 -11.84
CA ASN A 66 -9.63 -6.36 -11.83
C ASN A 66 -10.65 -7.52 -11.92
N ALA A 67 -10.19 -8.73 -12.20
CA ALA A 67 -10.98 -9.96 -12.13
C ALA A 67 -10.31 -10.97 -11.18
N PRO A 68 -10.38 -10.75 -9.86
CA PRO A 68 -9.72 -11.61 -8.88
C PRO A 68 -10.20 -13.06 -8.94
N SER A 69 -9.31 -13.99 -8.63
CA SER A 69 -9.66 -15.40 -8.53
C SER A 69 -10.58 -15.67 -7.33
N LYS A 70 -11.22 -16.84 -7.35
CA LYS A 70 -12.00 -17.33 -6.18
C LYS A 70 -11.14 -17.42 -4.93
N LYS A 71 -9.84 -17.74 -5.06
CA LYS A 71 -8.89 -17.81 -3.93
C LYS A 71 -8.69 -16.41 -3.33
N SER A 72 -8.42 -15.41 -4.16
CA SER A 72 -8.23 -14.04 -3.73
C SER A 72 -9.48 -13.47 -3.06
N TYR A 73 -10.65 -13.62 -3.68
CA TYR A 73 -11.91 -13.22 -3.05
C TYR A 73 -12.16 -13.93 -1.72
N TYR A 74 -11.98 -15.27 -1.67
CA TYR A 74 -12.21 -16.04 -0.45
C TYR A 74 -11.38 -15.51 0.71
N HIS A 75 -10.07 -15.27 0.50
CA HIS A 75 -9.21 -14.81 1.58
C HIS A 75 -9.53 -13.37 2.02
N VAL A 76 -9.81 -12.46 1.09
CA VAL A 76 -10.21 -11.08 1.44
C VAL A 76 -11.55 -11.10 2.20
N MET A 77 -12.57 -11.78 1.67
CA MET A 77 -13.89 -11.85 2.31
C MET A 77 -13.81 -12.51 3.69
N ARG A 78 -13.03 -13.59 3.83
CA ARG A 78 -12.81 -14.24 5.11
C ARG A 78 -12.16 -13.29 6.12
N THR A 79 -11.07 -12.61 5.72
CA THR A 79 -10.35 -11.66 6.56
C THR A 79 -11.27 -10.53 7.03
N LEU A 80 -12.03 -9.91 6.12
CA LEU A 80 -12.95 -8.84 6.47
C LEU A 80 -14.06 -9.31 7.41
N ARG A 81 -14.58 -10.52 7.22
CA ARG A 81 -15.60 -11.08 8.14
C ARG A 81 -15.02 -11.39 9.52
N GLU A 82 -13.80 -11.93 9.58
CA GLU A 82 -13.15 -12.30 10.84
C GLU A 82 -12.76 -11.08 11.69
N HIS A 83 -12.45 -9.94 11.04
CA HIS A 83 -11.89 -8.77 11.72
C HIS A 83 -12.84 -7.56 11.75
N CYS A 84 -13.58 -7.31 10.67
CA CYS A 84 -14.44 -6.14 10.56
C CYS A 84 -15.84 -6.37 11.11
N TRP A 85 -16.35 -7.61 11.01
CA TRP A 85 -17.64 -7.96 11.59
C TRP A 85 -17.47 -8.39 13.06
N CYS A 86 -17.77 -7.49 13.97
CA CYS A 86 -17.61 -7.68 15.40
C CYS A 86 -18.58 -6.81 16.19
N ASP A 87 -18.71 -7.08 17.48
CA ASP A 87 -19.60 -6.36 18.39
C ASP A 87 -19.03 -5.04 18.93
N LYS A 88 -17.88 -4.57 18.39
CA LYS A 88 -17.33 -3.27 18.75
C LYS A 88 -18.33 -2.17 18.33
N PRO A 89 -18.73 -1.27 19.25
CA PRO A 89 -19.61 -0.17 18.89
C PRO A 89 -18.90 0.82 17.99
N ILE A 90 -19.62 1.35 17.01
CA ILE A 90 -19.14 2.50 16.23
C ILE A 90 -19.29 3.76 17.09
N GLU A 91 -18.16 4.41 17.38
CA GLU A 91 -18.08 5.59 18.27
C GLU A 91 -18.17 6.92 17.52
N TYR A 92 -18.38 6.90 16.22
CA TYR A 92 -18.54 8.08 15.38
C TYR A 92 -19.90 8.07 14.66
N LYS A 93 -20.24 9.20 14.07
CA LYS A 93 -21.49 9.38 13.31
C LYS A 93 -21.15 9.88 11.92
N LEU A 94 -21.81 9.33 10.90
CA LEU A 94 -21.88 9.92 9.57
C LEU A 94 -22.84 11.11 9.62
N VAL A 95 -22.38 12.29 9.21
CA VAL A 95 -23.16 13.54 9.27
C VAL A 95 -23.43 14.17 7.90
N SER A 96 -22.97 13.51 6.81
CA SER A 96 -23.30 13.86 5.43
C SER A 96 -24.20 12.82 4.78
N ASP A 97 -24.83 13.19 3.66
CA ASP A 97 -25.37 12.23 2.73
C ASP A 97 -24.21 11.53 2.03
N PRO A 98 -24.10 10.19 2.10
CA PRO A 98 -22.98 9.47 1.48
C PRO A 98 -23.17 9.17 0.00
N SER A 99 -24.35 9.45 -0.58
CA SER A 99 -24.72 9.01 -1.93
C SER A 99 -23.77 9.48 -3.01
N ASP A 100 -23.28 10.73 -2.93
CA ASP A 100 -22.37 11.30 -3.91
C ASP A 100 -20.94 10.75 -3.74
N ALA A 101 -20.46 10.61 -2.50
CA ALA A 101 -19.13 10.09 -2.23
C ALA A 101 -19.00 8.60 -2.53
N MET A 102 -20.02 7.80 -2.26
CA MET A 102 -20.05 6.37 -2.57
C MET A 102 -20.46 6.11 -4.04
N ALA A 103 -21.18 7.05 -4.67
CA ALA A 103 -21.58 7.01 -6.08
C ALA A 103 -22.13 5.64 -6.53
N THR A 104 -22.95 5.01 -5.68
CA THR A 104 -23.60 3.72 -5.95
C THR A 104 -25.10 3.90 -6.07
N LYS A 105 -25.73 3.06 -6.89
CA LYS A 105 -27.21 3.05 -7.05
C LYS A 105 -27.90 2.24 -5.93
N HIS A 106 -27.16 1.38 -5.26
CA HIS A 106 -27.67 0.47 -4.25
C HIS A 106 -26.75 0.55 -3.02
N PHE A 107 -27.31 0.33 -1.83
CA PHE A 107 -26.55 0.38 -0.58
C PHE A 107 -25.72 1.67 -0.44
N MET A 108 -26.41 2.81 -0.59
CA MET A 108 -25.79 4.14 -0.56
C MET A 108 -25.22 4.53 0.81
N TYR A 109 -25.63 3.84 1.88
CA TYR A 109 -25.08 4.03 3.21
C TYR A 109 -23.92 3.05 3.48
N PRO A 110 -22.91 3.46 4.26
CA PRO A 110 -21.83 2.55 4.67
C PRO A 110 -22.34 1.32 5.41
N ALA A 111 -21.62 0.21 5.28
CA ALA A 111 -22.03 -1.11 5.78
C ALA A 111 -22.33 -1.14 7.29
N GLU A 112 -21.64 -0.32 8.10
CA GLU A 112 -21.88 -0.20 9.54
C GLU A 112 -23.24 0.41 9.90
N TYR A 113 -23.95 0.96 8.94
CA TYR A 113 -25.33 1.46 9.11
C TYR A 113 -26.39 0.46 8.63
N ASP A 114 -25.99 -0.69 8.08
CA ASP A 114 -26.90 -1.76 7.72
C ASP A 114 -27.31 -2.55 8.95
N SER A 115 -28.62 -2.53 9.28
CA SER A 115 -29.16 -3.25 10.44
C SER A 115 -29.08 -4.78 10.35
N ASN A 116 -28.75 -5.32 9.18
CA ASN A 116 -28.66 -6.78 8.97
C ASN A 116 -27.25 -7.33 9.21
N VAL A 117 -26.23 -6.48 9.33
CA VAL A 117 -24.84 -6.86 9.56
C VAL A 117 -24.27 -6.08 10.73
N ASN A 118 -23.35 -6.70 11.48
CA ASN A 118 -22.74 -6.07 12.65
C ASN A 118 -21.26 -5.73 12.32
N VAL A 119 -21.04 -4.55 11.77
CA VAL A 119 -19.71 -4.06 11.41
C VAL A 119 -19.20 -3.14 12.51
N GLY A 120 -18.18 -3.57 13.24
CA GLY A 120 -17.57 -2.81 14.35
C GLY A 120 -16.25 -2.16 13.99
N MET A 121 -15.63 -2.54 12.86
CA MET A 121 -14.42 -1.93 12.33
C MET A 121 -14.52 -1.87 10.79
N PRO A 122 -15.16 -0.85 10.23
CA PRO A 122 -15.38 -0.76 8.78
C PRO A 122 -14.08 -0.46 8.02
N LEU A 123 -14.03 -0.96 6.79
CA LEU A 123 -12.98 -0.64 5.82
C LEU A 123 -13.56 0.26 4.73
N TYR A 124 -12.94 1.41 4.53
CA TYR A 124 -13.20 2.33 3.43
C TYR A 124 -12.11 2.21 2.39
N ALA A 125 -12.46 1.94 1.12
CA ALA A 125 -11.50 1.73 0.05
C ALA A 125 -11.85 2.53 -1.21
N ILE A 126 -10.82 3.06 -1.86
CA ILE A 126 -10.89 3.51 -3.25
C ILE A 126 -10.34 2.39 -4.16
N SER A 127 -10.70 2.35 -5.43
CA SER A 127 -10.03 1.48 -6.40
C SER A 127 -8.75 2.13 -6.94
N GLY A 128 -7.73 1.28 -7.16
CA GLY A 128 -6.52 1.65 -7.87
C GLY A 128 -6.61 1.32 -9.36
N ASN A 129 -5.46 1.24 -10.04
CA ASN A 129 -5.42 0.89 -11.45
C ASN A 129 -5.44 -0.63 -11.72
N HIS A 130 -5.15 -1.45 -10.72
CA HIS A 130 -5.20 -2.91 -10.82
C HIS A 130 -6.59 -3.47 -10.53
N ASP A 131 -7.38 -2.81 -9.71
CA ASP A 131 -8.75 -3.18 -9.36
C ASP A 131 -9.79 -2.14 -9.79
N ASP A 132 -9.51 -1.46 -10.90
CA ASP A 132 -10.39 -0.48 -11.50
C ASP A 132 -11.69 -1.09 -12.05
N ALA A 133 -12.65 -0.22 -12.30
CA ALA A 133 -13.95 -0.61 -12.84
C ALA A 133 -13.84 -1.02 -14.31
N THR A 134 -14.42 -2.18 -14.65
CA THR A 134 -14.39 -2.74 -16.01
C THR A 134 -15.73 -3.32 -16.44
N GLY A 135 -15.85 -3.65 -17.71
CA GLY A 135 -17.07 -4.24 -18.29
C GLY A 135 -18.16 -3.22 -18.60
N GLU A 136 -19.30 -3.70 -19.04
CA GLU A 136 -20.43 -2.89 -19.50
C GLU A 136 -21.07 -2.09 -18.34
N GLU A 137 -21.10 -2.68 -17.12
CA GLU A 137 -21.68 -2.04 -15.94
C GLU A 137 -20.64 -1.22 -15.14
N LEU A 138 -19.37 -1.17 -15.58
CA LEU A 138 -18.28 -0.47 -14.91
C LEU A 138 -18.17 -0.85 -13.43
N LEU A 139 -18.07 -2.16 -13.16
CA LEU A 139 -17.91 -2.70 -11.81
C LEU A 139 -16.44 -2.98 -11.50
N SER A 140 -16.03 -2.56 -10.32
CA SER A 140 -14.76 -2.93 -9.67
C SER A 140 -14.96 -4.18 -8.81
N PRO A 141 -13.92 -4.98 -8.53
CA PRO A 141 -14.00 -6.03 -7.53
C PRO A 141 -14.38 -5.50 -6.12
N LEU A 142 -14.10 -4.23 -5.83
CA LEU A 142 -14.55 -3.60 -4.59
C LEU A 142 -16.07 -3.43 -4.52
N ASP A 143 -16.74 -3.22 -5.67
CA ASP A 143 -18.20 -3.15 -5.71
C ASP A 143 -18.85 -4.47 -5.30
N VAL A 144 -18.22 -5.61 -5.66
CA VAL A 144 -18.67 -6.94 -5.25
C VAL A 144 -18.57 -7.11 -3.73
N LEU A 145 -17.50 -6.62 -3.12
CA LEU A 145 -17.33 -6.65 -1.66
C LEU A 145 -18.26 -5.66 -0.96
N SER A 146 -18.48 -4.49 -1.57
CA SER A 146 -19.36 -3.46 -1.02
C SER A 146 -20.81 -3.92 -0.97
N VAL A 147 -21.32 -4.51 -2.05
CA VAL A 147 -22.70 -5.04 -2.07
C VAL A 147 -22.89 -6.21 -1.10
N ALA A 148 -21.81 -6.91 -0.74
CA ALA A 148 -21.81 -7.95 0.29
C ALA A 148 -21.70 -7.39 1.72
N GLY A 149 -21.61 -6.07 1.91
CA GLY A 149 -21.47 -5.41 3.22
C GLY A 149 -20.12 -5.64 3.89
N LEU A 150 -19.06 -5.94 3.12
CA LEU A 150 -17.74 -6.29 3.65
C LEU A 150 -16.80 -5.10 3.69
N LEU A 151 -16.99 -4.12 2.81
CA LEU A 151 -16.25 -2.85 2.80
C LEU A 151 -17.12 -1.73 2.23
N ASN A 152 -16.66 -0.50 2.34
CA ASN A 152 -17.27 0.70 1.79
C ASN A 152 -16.42 1.19 0.61
N HIS A 153 -16.88 1.00 -0.62
CA HIS A 153 -16.22 1.50 -1.82
C HIS A 153 -16.66 2.95 -2.06
N TYR A 154 -15.73 3.90 -1.97
CA TYR A 154 -15.97 5.33 -2.11
C TYR A 154 -15.00 5.98 -3.10
N GLY A 155 -15.18 7.27 -3.40
CA GLY A 155 -14.29 8.01 -4.29
C GLY A 155 -14.35 7.56 -5.75
N ARG A 156 -15.47 7.00 -6.18
CA ARG A 156 -15.68 6.57 -7.57
C ARG A 156 -15.82 7.78 -8.49
N VAL A 157 -15.18 7.71 -9.65
CA VAL A 157 -15.36 8.66 -10.74
C VAL A 157 -16.24 8.03 -11.81
N ILE A 158 -17.43 8.59 -12.01
CA ILE A 158 -18.39 8.09 -13.02
C ILE A 158 -18.07 8.69 -14.39
N ASP A 159 -17.76 9.98 -14.41
CA ASP A 159 -17.40 10.72 -15.64
C ASP A 159 -16.01 11.32 -15.50
N ASN A 160 -15.08 10.85 -16.31
CA ASN A 160 -13.70 11.36 -16.31
C ASN A 160 -13.54 12.75 -16.96
N GLU A 161 -14.57 13.28 -17.59
CA GLU A 161 -14.54 14.61 -18.20
C GLU A 161 -15.01 15.70 -17.23
N GLN A 162 -15.80 15.30 -16.21
CA GLN A 162 -16.22 16.16 -15.11
C GLN A 162 -16.19 15.36 -13.81
N ILE A 163 -15.24 15.70 -12.95
CA ILE A 163 -14.99 14.99 -11.69
C ILE A 163 -15.36 15.91 -10.53
N THR A 164 -16.26 15.45 -9.68
CA THR A 164 -16.59 16.10 -8.41
C THR A 164 -16.18 15.16 -7.27
N VAL A 165 -15.27 15.60 -6.43
CA VAL A 165 -14.79 14.85 -5.26
C VAL A 165 -15.57 15.30 -4.04
N CYS A 166 -16.48 14.42 -3.57
CA CYS A 166 -17.34 14.67 -2.42
C CYS A 166 -16.80 13.94 -1.19
N PRO A 167 -16.72 14.58 0.00
CA PRO A 167 -16.27 13.90 1.21
C PRO A 167 -17.39 13.10 1.88
N LEU A 168 -17.00 12.03 2.57
CA LEU A 168 -17.79 11.47 3.67
C LEU A 168 -17.45 12.24 4.93
N LEU A 169 -18.48 12.76 5.63
CA LEU A 169 -18.30 13.59 6.82
C LEU A 169 -18.65 12.79 8.07
N PHE A 170 -17.68 12.68 8.97
CA PHE A 170 -17.82 11.96 10.22
C PHE A 170 -17.59 12.88 11.42
N ASN A 171 -18.28 12.61 12.51
CA ASN A 171 -18.07 13.28 13.80
C ASN A 171 -17.83 12.24 14.89
N LYS A 172 -16.76 12.43 15.68
CA LYS A 172 -16.47 11.68 16.90
C LYS A 172 -16.16 12.67 18.02
N GLY A 173 -17.12 12.83 18.94
CA GLY A 173 -17.01 13.83 19.97
C GLY A 173 -16.80 15.24 19.42
N GLU A 174 -15.68 15.87 19.80
CA GLU A 174 -15.31 17.22 19.32
C GLU A 174 -14.53 17.22 17.99
N THR A 175 -14.21 16.04 17.44
CA THR A 175 -13.43 15.92 16.19
C THR A 175 -14.32 15.65 15.00
N ASN A 176 -14.15 16.43 13.94
CA ASN A 176 -14.83 16.26 12.67
C ASN A 176 -13.82 15.83 11.59
N LEU A 177 -14.12 14.74 10.89
CA LEU A 177 -13.29 14.15 9.84
C LEU A 177 -14.03 14.23 8.50
N ALA A 178 -13.40 14.82 7.50
CA ALA A 178 -13.84 14.77 6.11
C ALA A 178 -12.93 13.81 5.33
N LEU A 179 -13.49 12.69 4.90
CA LEU A 179 -12.79 11.66 4.15
C LEU A 179 -13.06 11.78 2.66
N TYR A 180 -12.06 12.21 1.91
CA TYR A 180 -12.09 12.34 0.45
C TYR A 180 -11.45 11.13 -0.21
N GLY A 181 -11.98 10.76 -1.38
CA GLY A 181 -11.40 9.71 -2.21
C GLY A 181 -11.40 10.10 -3.69
N LEU A 182 -10.32 9.76 -4.36
CA LEU A 182 -10.22 9.84 -5.81
C LEU A 182 -9.56 8.55 -6.31
N HIS A 183 -10.35 7.68 -6.94
CA HIS A 183 -9.83 6.45 -7.50
C HIS A 183 -8.83 6.72 -8.66
N SER A 184 -8.13 5.70 -9.10
CA SER A 184 -7.16 5.83 -10.19
C SER A 184 -7.85 6.30 -11.48
N VAL A 185 -7.36 7.42 -12.01
CA VAL A 185 -7.70 7.95 -13.33
C VAL A 185 -6.41 8.09 -14.12
N ARG A 186 -6.40 7.72 -15.40
CA ARG A 186 -5.19 7.88 -16.23
C ARG A 186 -4.69 9.31 -16.16
N GLU A 187 -3.42 9.52 -15.83
CA GLU A 187 -2.82 10.84 -15.54
C GLU A 187 -3.09 11.86 -16.64
N GLU A 188 -2.97 11.45 -17.91
CA GLU A 188 -3.23 12.35 -19.05
C GLU A 188 -4.67 12.88 -19.06
N ARG A 189 -5.62 12.03 -18.67
CA ARG A 189 -7.03 12.40 -18.62
C ARG A 189 -7.29 13.28 -17.41
N LEU A 190 -6.80 12.90 -16.25
CA LEU A 190 -6.94 13.68 -15.01
C LEU A 190 -6.34 15.07 -15.17
N MET A 191 -5.13 15.19 -15.72
CA MET A 191 -4.49 16.49 -16.00
C MET A 191 -5.30 17.33 -16.99
N LYS A 192 -5.89 16.71 -18.02
CA LYS A 192 -6.77 17.43 -18.96
C LYS A 192 -8.03 17.97 -18.27
N THR A 193 -8.67 17.15 -17.43
CA THR A 193 -9.85 17.52 -16.65
C THR A 193 -9.53 18.66 -15.68
N MET A 194 -8.38 18.59 -14.98
CA MET A 194 -7.86 19.66 -14.13
C MET A 194 -7.64 20.96 -14.92
N ALA A 195 -6.92 20.87 -16.06
CA ALA A 195 -6.61 22.03 -16.89
C ALA A 195 -7.86 22.69 -17.50
N SER A 196 -8.93 21.93 -17.69
CA SER A 196 -10.22 22.42 -18.16
C SER A 196 -11.08 23.04 -17.05
N GLY A 197 -10.64 22.98 -15.78
CA GLY A 197 -11.43 23.45 -14.63
C GLY A 197 -12.60 22.53 -14.27
N ASN A 198 -12.59 21.28 -14.74
CA ASN A 198 -13.68 20.32 -14.56
C ASN A 198 -13.39 19.31 -13.42
N LEU A 199 -12.38 19.54 -12.59
CA LEU A 199 -12.16 18.84 -11.33
C LEU A 199 -12.51 19.77 -10.18
N GLU A 200 -13.54 19.41 -9.43
CA GLU A 200 -14.03 20.15 -8.27
C GLU A 200 -13.91 19.33 -7.00
N PHE A 201 -13.49 19.94 -5.92
CA PHE A 201 -13.50 19.36 -4.58
C PHE A 201 -14.51 20.09 -3.73
N LEU A 202 -15.50 19.38 -3.21
CA LEU A 202 -16.52 19.97 -2.34
C LEU A 202 -16.00 20.05 -0.90
N GLU A 203 -16.00 21.26 -0.35
CA GLU A 203 -15.69 21.44 1.08
C GLU A 203 -16.94 21.20 1.94
N PRO A 204 -16.78 20.77 3.20
CA PRO A 204 -17.89 20.68 4.14
C PRO A 204 -18.59 22.02 4.30
N ASP A 205 -19.93 22.01 4.27
CA ASP A 205 -20.71 23.23 4.53
C ASP A 205 -20.60 23.66 5.99
N THR A 206 -20.02 24.83 6.21
CA THR A 206 -19.85 25.45 7.53
C THR A 206 -20.78 26.62 7.76
N SER A 207 -21.80 26.83 6.88
CA SER A 207 -22.72 27.97 6.96
C SER A 207 -23.52 28.01 8.25
N ALA A 208 -23.90 26.86 8.81
CA ALA A 208 -24.63 26.72 10.06
C ALA A 208 -23.76 26.94 11.32
N ASP A 209 -22.47 26.61 11.26
CA ASP A 209 -21.50 26.82 12.31
C ASP A 209 -20.14 27.21 11.71
N PRO A 210 -19.87 28.49 11.52
CA PRO A 210 -18.60 28.98 10.96
C PRO A 210 -17.36 28.66 11.80
N GLY A 211 -17.55 28.23 13.05
CA GLY A 211 -16.45 27.82 13.95
C GLY A 211 -16.04 26.38 13.83
N ILE A 212 -16.82 25.56 13.13
CA ILE A 212 -16.54 24.13 12.98
C ILE A 212 -15.25 23.91 12.17
N GLN A 213 -14.39 23.04 12.68
CA GLN A 213 -13.14 22.67 12.01
C GLN A 213 -13.23 21.21 11.55
N TRP A 214 -12.81 20.97 10.31
CA TRP A 214 -12.75 19.65 9.71
C TRP A 214 -11.29 19.22 9.51
N PHE A 215 -10.94 18.02 9.92
CA PHE A 215 -9.69 17.39 9.48
C PHE A 215 -9.95 16.73 8.11
N ASN A 216 -9.28 17.22 7.08
CA ASN A 216 -9.50 16.81 5.70
C ASN A 216 -8.47 15.76 5.30
N LEU A 217 -8.87 14.49 5.33
CA LEU A 217 -8.09 13.32 4.91
C LEU A 217 -8.46 12.92 3.49
N MET A 218 -7.50 12.86 2.60
CA MET A 218 -7.72 12.42 1.21
C MET A 218 -6.98 11.13 0.91
N CYS A 219 -7.61 10.23 0.15
CA CYS A 219 -6.98 9.10 -0.51
C CYS A 219 -6.94 9.32 -2.01
N ILE A 220 -5.77 9.16 -2.62
CA ILE A 220 -5.55 9.28 -4.05
C ILE A 220 -4.65 8.14 -4.55
N HIS A 221 -4.91 7.64 -5.76
CA HIS A 221 -4.14 6.54 -6.34
C HIS A 221 -3.64 6.93 -7.75
N GLN A 222 -2.46 7.57 -7.83
CA GLN A 222 -1.91 8.15 -9.05
C GLN A 222 -0.38 8.06 -9.05
N ASN A 223 0.24 8.13 -10.24
CA ASN A 223 1.69 8.31 -10.35
C ASN A 223 2.11 9.59 -9.61
N HIS A 224 3.11 9.47 -8.75
CA HIS A 224 3.64 10.54 -7.90
C HIS A 224 5.12 10.81 -8.17
N VAL A 225 5.90 9.75 -8.40
CA VAL A 225 7.35 9.85 -8.56
C VAL A 225 7.72 10.13 -10.01
N HIS A 226 8.46 11.23 -10.23
CA HIS A 226 8.97 11.59 -11.55
C HIS A 226 9.92 10.53 -12.12
N ARG A 227 9.56 9.96 -13.26
CA ARG A 227 10.37 9.03 -14.04
C ARG A 227 10.37 9.42 -15.50
N PRO A 228 11.45 9.18 -16.27
CA PRO A 228 11.49 9.51 -17.69
C PRO A 228 10.33 8.88 -18.46
N GLY A 229 9.53 9.72 -19.12
CA GLY A 229 8.39 9.26 -19.93
C GLY A 229 7.11 8.93 -19.14
N VAL A 230 7.09 9.08 -17.82
CA VAL A 230 5.92 8.89 -16.97
C VAL A 230 5.35 10.26 -16.61
N LYS A 231 4.05 10.43 -16.80
CA LYS A 231 3.31 11.60 -16.30
C LYS A 231 2.92 11.37 -14.86
N VAL A 232 2.99 12.42 -14.06
CA VAL A 232 2.66 12.40 -12.63
C VAL A 232 1.62 13.46 -12.31
N VAL A 233 0.91 13.27 -11.22
CA VAL A 233 0.08 14.30 -10.61
C VAL A 233 0.94 15.02 -9.58
N GLU A 234 1.07 16.34 -9.73
CA GLU A 234 1.84 17.15 -8.80
C GLU A 234 1.05 17.37 -7.50
N GLU A 235 1.70 17.27 -6.35
CA GLU A 235 1.08 17.54 -5.06
C GLU A 235 0.44 18.94 -4.99
N THR A 236 1.04 19.88 -5.71
CA THR A 236 0.57 21.28 -5.81
C THR A 236 -0.75 21.45 -6.55
N CYS A 237 -1.21 20.41 -7.27
CA CYS A 237 -2.52 20.38 -7.90
C CYS A 237 -3.66 20.06 -6.91
N LEU A 238 -3.33 19.60 -5.71
CA LEU A 238 -4.31 19.29 -4.67
C LEU A 238 -4.76 20.56 -3.94
N PRO A 239 -6.02 20.62 -3.45
CA PRO A 239 -6.52 21.75 -2.71
C PRO A 239 -5.75 22.02 -1.42
N SER A 240 -5.53 23.30 -1.10
CA SER A 240 -4.81 23.73 0.11
C SER A 240 -5.59 23.54 1.42
N PHE A 241 -6.87 23.21 1.36
CA PHE A 241 -7.64 22.90 2.55
C PHE A 241 -7.41 21.48 3.08
N LEU A 242 -6.78 20.59 2.29
CA LEU A 242 -6.44 19.23 2.74
C LEU A 242 -5.37 19.28 3.83
N ASP A 243 -5.56 18.47 4.87
CA ASP A 243 -4.62 18.35 5.99
C ASP A 243 -3.65 17.18 5.79
N PHE A 244 -4.18 16.03 5.32
CA PHE A 244 -3.42 14.80 5.16
C PHE A 244 -3.84 14.04 3.89
N VAL A 245 -2.87 13.49 3.16
CA VAL A 245 -3.10 12.73 1.94
C VAL A 245 -2.43 11.37 2.05
N LEU A 246 -3.20 10.30 1.92
CA LEU A 246 -2.70 8.96 1.66
C LEU A 246 -2.54 8.79 0.16
N TRP A 247 -1.28 8.68 -0.30
CA TRP A 247 -0.96 8.53 -1.71
C TRP A 247 -0.60 7.09 -2.03
N GLY A 248 -1.46 6.40 -2.78
CA GLY A 248 -1.25 5.06 -3.32
C GLY A 248 -0.56 5.05 -4.68
N HIS A 249 -0.39 3.86 -5.25
CA HIS A 249 0.25 3.55 -6.52
C HIS A 249 1.78 3.41 -6.47
N GLU A 250 2.47 4.21 -5.69
CA GLU A 250 3.92 4.07 -5.54
C GLU A 250 4.23 3.06 -4.44
N HIS A 251 5.07 2.06 -4.77
CA HIS A 251 5.31 0.92 -3.88
C HIS A 251 6.38 1.14 -2.83
N ASP A 252 7.20 2.18 -3.00
CA ASP A 252 8.23 2.56 -2.04
C ASP A 252 7.57 3.08 -0.77
N CYS A 253 7.81 2.43 0.37
CA CYS A 253 7.25 2.83 1.65
C CYS A 253 8.08 3.93 2.30
N HIS A 254 7.50 5.10 2.51
CA HIS A 254 8.11 6.17 3.28
C HIS A 254 7.64 6.07 4.75
N PRO A 255 8.56 6.08 5.73
CA PRO A 255 8.22 5.81 7.13
C PRO A 255 7.47 6.95 7.82
N SER A 256 7.35 8.12 7.18
CA SER A 256 6.66 9.30 7.71
C SER A 256 6.03 10.11 6.59
N ALA A 257 4.96 10.82 6.91
CA ALA A 257 4.38 11.81 6.01
C ALA A 257 5.30 13.02 5.86
N VAL A 258 5.31 13.61 4.67
CA VAL A 258 6.12 14.80 4.36
C VAL A 258 5.18 15.97 4.10
N ARG A 259 5.44 17.10 4.75
CA ARG A 259 4.66 18.32 4.55
C ARG A 259 5.02 18.97 3.22
N ASN A 260 4.01 19.23 2.38
CA ASN A 260 4.19 20.05 1.20
C ASN A 260 4.15 21.54 1.59
N ASP A 261 5.19 22.30 1.26
CA ASP A 261 5.32 23.72 1.67
C ASP A 261 4.35 24.66 0.95
N ILE A 262 3.81 24.24 -0.20
CA ILE A 262 2.90 25.07 -1.02
C ILE A 262 1.44 24.85 -0.57
N THR A 263 0.99 23.60 -0.50
CA THR A 263 -0.39 23.27 -0.11
C THR A 263 -0.57 23.24 1.40
N GLY A 264 0.50 22.97 2.15
CA GLY A 264 0.47 22.77 3.59
C GLY A 264 0.04 21.38 4.04
N ALA A 265 -0.45 20.53 3.13
CA ALA A 265 -0.87 19.17 3.40
C ALA A 265 0.33 18.26 3.72
N TYR A 266 0.09 17.25 4.55
CA TYR A 266 1.04 16.16 4.79
C TYR A 266 0.74 15.02 3.83
N ILE A 267 1.75 14.59 3.07
CA ILE A 267 1.65 13.52 2.08
C ILE A 267 2.31 12.26 2.61
N LEU A 268 1.54 11.20 2.74
CA LEU A 268 2.03 9.87 3.13
C LEU A 268 2.02 8.95 1.91
N GLN A 269 3.20 8.56 1.45
CA GLN A 269 3.39 7.47 0.50
C GLN A 269 3.61 6.18 1.31
N ALA A 270 2.52 5.46 1.60
CA ALA A 270 2.58 4.29 2.48
C ALA A 270 3.27 3.08 1.83
N GLY A 271 3.30 3.04 0.49
CA GLY A 271 3.88 1.95 -0.27
C GLY A 271 3.06 0.67 -0.26
N SER A 272 3.49 -0.31 -1.04
CA SER A 272 2.82 -1.62 -1.10
C SER A 272 3.08 -2.46 0.14
N SER A 273 2.12 -3.32 0.49
CA SER A 273 2.25 -4.23 1.64
C SER A 273 3.13 -5.46 1.36
N ILE A 274 3.41 -5.75 0.08
CA ILE A 274 4.33 -6.81 -0.36
C ILE A 274 5.19 -6.30 -1.52
N ALA A 275 6.32 -6.97 -1.79
CA ALA A 275 7.13 -6.67 -2.96
C ALA A 275 6.50 -7.28 -4.22
N THR A 276 6.07 -6.43 -5.16
CA THR A 276 5.52 -6.82 -6.46
C THR A 276 6.51 -6.69 -7.60
N SER A 277 7.67 -6.11 -7.35
CA SER A 277 8.80 -6.04 -8.27
C SER A 277 10.13 -6.30 -7.57
N LEU A 278 11.20 -6.47 -8.33
CA LEU A 278 12.56 -6.62 -7.80
C LEU A 278 13.35 -5.32 -8.00
N SER A 279 12.73 -4.20 -7.63
CA SER A 279 13.33 -2.86 -7.63
C SER A 279 13.89 -2.48 -6.26
N GLU A 280 14.72 -1.45 -6.22
CA GLU A 280 15.39 -1.01 -5.00
C GLU A 280 14.40 -0.52 -3.93
N GLY A 281 13.40 0.25 -4.32
CA GLY A 281 12.38 0.76 -3.40
C GLY A 281 11.55 -0.33 -2.71
N GLU A 282 11.42 -1.51 -3.35
CA GLU A 282 10.73 -2.65 -2.75
C GLU A 282 11.55 -3.37 -1.67
N THR A 283 12.83 -3.01 -1.49
CA THR A 283 13.68 -3.52 -0.39
C THR A 283 13.44 -2.78 0.93
N LEU A 284 12.72 -1.66 0.89
CA LEU A 284 12.38 -0.90 2.09
C LEU A 284 11.42 -1.68 3.00
N ASP A 285 11.45 -1.37 4.28
CA ASP A 285 10.51 -1.93 5.24
C ASP A 285 9.07 -1.62 4.84
N LYS A 286 8.21 -2.63 4.86
CA LYS A 286 6.78 -2.47 4.57
C LYS A 286 6.04 -2.16 5.87
N ASN A 287 5.27 -1.09 5.85
CA ASN A 287 4.53 -0.61 7.01
C ASN A 287 3.06 -0.36 6.66
N VAL A 288 2.24 -0.40 7.68
CA VAL A 288 0.94 0.30 7.74
C VAL A 288 1.05 1.42 8.75
N PHE A 289 0.09 2.34 8.76
CA PHE A 289 0.18 3.52 9.60
C PHE A 289 -1.09 3.69 10.43
N VAL A 290 -0.95 3.97 11.71
CA VAL A 290 -2.06 4.41 12.55
C VAL A 290 -2.04 5.93 12.61
N LEU A 291 -3.04 6.54 11.98
CA LEU A 291 -3.30 7.97 12.01
C LEU A 291 -4.27 8.25 13.16
N SER A 292 -3.81 8.97 14.18
CA SER A 292 -4.65 9.47 15.26
C SER A 292 -4.95 10.94 15.02
N VAL A 293 -6.23 11.33 15.06
CA VAL A 293 -6.69 12.69 14.78
C VAL A 293 -7.55 13.20 15.93
N LYS A 294 -7.24 14.39 16.45
CA LYS A 294 -8.03 15.09 17.46
C LYS A 294 -8.16 16.57 17.10
N GLY A 295 -9.36 17.01 16.77
CA GLY A 295 -9.57 18.31 16.17
C GLY A 295 -8.80 18.46 14.86
N LYS A 296 -7.81 19.37 14.83
CA LYS A 296 -6.89 19.54 13.69
C LYS A 296 -5.51 18.94 13.91
N ASP A 297 -5.22 18.47 15.14
CA ASP A 297 -3.96 17.84 15.44
C ASP A 297 -3.98 16.37 14.99
N PHE A 298 -2.83 15.87 14.55
CA PHE A 298 -2.69 14.47 14.18
C PHE A 298 -1.31 13.92 14.57
N SER A 299 -1.25 12.60 14.71
CA SER A 299 0.01 11.84 14.77
C SER A 299 -0.09 10.63 13.87
N SER A 300 1.00 10.31 13.16
CA SER A 300 1.09 9.17 12.25
C SER A 300 2.17 8.21 12.74
N GLN A 301 1.78 6.99 13.10
CA GLN A 301 2.67 5.97 13.63
C GLN A 301 2.84 4.83 12.63
N PRO A 302 4.05 4.59 12.09
CA PRO A 302 4.33 3.43 11.27
C PRO A 302 4.34 2.14 12.11
N ILE A 303 3.72 1.08 11.59
CA ILE A 303 3.78 -0.27 12.17
C ILE A 303 4.30 -1.21 11.10
N ARG A 304 5.46 -1.82 11.36
CA ARG A 304 6.10 -2.73 10.43
C ARG A 304 5.32 -4.03 10.28
N LEU A 305 5.14 -4.46 9.03
CA LEU A 305 4.57 -5.75 8.69
C LEU A 305 5.62 -6.85 8.89
N LYS A 306 5.27 -7.89 9.65
CA LYS A 306 6.16 -8.97 10.07
C LYS A 306 6.08 -10.19 9.15
N SER A 307 4.93 -10.42 8.50
CA SER A 307 4.73 -11.54 7.57
C SER A 307 5.43 -11.34 6.22
N VAL A 308 5.86 -10.11 5.93
CA VAL A 308 6.49 -9.77 4.65
C VAL A 308 7.80 -10.52 4.47
N ARG A 309 7.94 -11.16 3.32
CA ARG A 309 9.14 -11.87 2.90
C ARG A 309 10.32 -10.89 2.79
N PRO A 310 11.46 -11.14 3.46
CA PRO A 310 12.61 -10.23 3.37
C PRO A 310 13.15 -10.19 1.94
N PHE A 311 13.47 -8.98 1.48
CA PHE A 311 14.04 -8.74 0.17
C PHE A 311 15.38 -8.02 0.29
N VAL A 312 16.42 -8.61 -0.30
CA VAL A 312 17.77 -8.03 -0.32
C VAL A 312 18.24 -7.87 -1.76
N MET A 313 18.62 -6.65 -2.11
CA MET A 313 19.22 -6.32 -3.41
C MET A 313 20.65 -5.84 -3.24
N LYS A 314 21.51 -6.15 -4.22
CA LYS A 314 22.91 -5.70 -4.23
C LYS A 314 23.37 -5.47 -5.65
N ASP A 315 24.11 -4.38 -5.84
CA ASP A 315 24.85 -4.09 -7.07
C ASP A 315 26.31 -4.50 -6.95
N VAL A 316 26.81 -5.14 -7.98
CA VAL A 316 28.21 -5.53 -8.12
C VAL A 316 28.73 -5.02 -9.46
N VAL A 317 29.81 -4.27 -9.44
CA VAL A 317 30.54 -3.83 -10.62
C VAL A 317 31.83 -4.65 -10.68
N LEU A 318 31.93 -5.62 -11.61
CA LEU A 318 33.06 -6.57 -11.62
C LEU A 318 34.41 -5.89 -11.75
N SER A 319 34.53 -4.80 -12.51
CA SER A 319 35.78 -4.04 -12.65
C SER A 319 36.29 -3.41 -11.34
N GLN A 320 35.45 -3.30 -10.32
CA GLN A 320 35.79 -2.76 -9.00
C GLN A 320 36.13 -3.85 -7.98
N THR A 321 36.01 -5.13 -8.34
CA THR A 321 36.24 -6.25 -7.40
C THR A 321 37.68 -6.69 -7.28
N GLY A 322 38.59 -6.18 -8.13
CA GLY A 322 39.95 -6.65 -8.23
C GLY A 322 40.14 -7.96 -9.01
N LEU A 323 39.05 -8.58 -9.47
CA LEU A 323 39.11 -9.77 -10.33
C LEU A 323 39.50 -9.36 -11.75
N SER A 324 40.37 -10.11 -12.40
CA SER A 324 40.77 -9.80 -13.78
C SER A 324 39.78 -10.34 -14.82
N ALA A 325 39.57 -9.58 -15.90
CA ALA A 325 38.64 -9.89 -17.00
C ALA A 325 39.30 -10.88 -18.01
N THR A 326 39.75 -12.05 -17.53
CA THR A 326 40.33 -13.09 -18.38
C THR A 326 39.50 -14.34 -18.35
N SER A 327 39.48 -15.10 -19.46
CA SER A 327 38.71 -16.35 -19.54
C SER A 327 39.16 -17.37 -18.48
N SER A 328 40.43 -17.33 -18.05
CA SER A 328 40.93 -18.16 -16.93
C SER A 328 40.26 -17.84 -15.59
N ASN A 329 39.79 -16.62 -15.38
CA ASN A 329 39.16 -16.17 -14.13
C ASN A 329 37.62 -16.33 -14.07
N LYS A 330 37.02 -16.91 -15.10
CA LYS A 330 35.57 -17.15 -15.13
C LYS A 330 35.07 -17.92 -13.88
N LYS A 331 35.87 -18.91 -13.41
CA LYS A 331 35.55 -19.69 -12.20
C LYS A 331 35.64 -18.84 -10.93
N GLU A 332 36.61 -17.94 -10.83
CA GLU A 332 36.78 -17.04 -9.69
C GLU A 332 35.63 -16.02 -9.63
N VAL A 333 35.24 -15.42 -10.79
CA VAL A 333 34.08 -14.55 -10.90
C VAL A 333 32.81 -15.28 -10.48
N LEU A 334 32.61 -16.51 -10.94
CA LEU A 334 31.46 -17.33 -10.55
C LEU A 334 31.41 -17.57 -9.04
N ASN A 335 32.53 -18.01 -8.45
CA ASN A 335 32.61 -18.27 -7.01
C ASN A 335 32.36 -17.00 -6.18
N PHE A 336 32.91 -15.86 -6.63
CA PHE A 336 32.66 -14.57 -5.99
C PHE A 336 31.17 -14.22 -6.01
N LEU A 337 30.49 -14.35 -7.16
CA LEU A 337 29.05 -14.05 -7.26
C LEU A 337 28.19 -15.00 -6.43
N ILE A 338 28.54 -16.30 -6.37
CA ILE A 338 27.88 -17.28 -5.49
C ILE A 338 28.01 -16.83 -4.03
N MET A 339 29.23 -16.47 -3.59
CA MET A 339 29.46 -15.97 -2.24
C MET A 339 28.62 -14.71 -1.95
N GLN A 340 28.49 -13.78 -2.91
CA GLN A 340 27.65 -12.59 -2.72
C GLN A 340 26.19 -12.97 -2.47
N VAL A 341 25.62 -13.91 -3.22
CA VAL A 341 24.23 -14.37 -3.01
C VAL A 341 24.05 -15.05 -1.65
N GLU A 342 24.99 -15.91 -1.23
CA GLU A 342 24.93 -16.55 0.10
C GLU A 342 24.99 -15.52 1.24
N LEU A 343 25.82 -14.47 1.11
CA LEU A 343 25.85 -13.36 2.07
C LEU A 343 24.51 -12.59 2.10
N MET A 344 23.88 -12.39 0.94
CA MET A 344 22.58 -11.72 0.85
C MET A 344 21.48 -12.56 1.51
N ILE A 345 21.50 -13.89 1.33
CA ILE A 345 20.56 -14.82 1.99
C ILE A 345 20.74 -14.74 3.51
N GLY A 346 22.00 -14.78 3.99
CA GLY A 346 22.31 -14.61 5.42
C GLY A 346 21.75 -13.30 5.98
N LYS A 347 21.97 -12.17 5.27
CA LYS A 347 21.42 -10.86 5.65
C LYS A 347 19.89 -10.85 5.68
N ALA A 348 19.24 -11.49 4.72
CA ALA A 348 17.77 -11.57 4.69
C ALA A 348 17.22 -12.34 5.91
N ASN A 349 17.89 -13.44 6.30
CA ASN A 349 17.51 -14.22 7.48
C ASN A 349 17.71 -13.42 8.78
N GLU A 350 18.77 -12.61 8.86
CA GLU A 350 19.00 -11.71 10.00
C GLU A 350 17.91 -10.63 10.09
N ILE A 351 17.50 -10.04 8.96
CA ILE A 351 16.40 -9.09 8.90
C ILE A 351 15.11 -9.74 9.41
N TRP A 352 14.79 -10.95 8.96
CA TRP A 352 13.62 -11.68 9.42
C TRP A 352 13.64 -11.92 10.93
N LYS A 353 14.75 -12.41 11.47
CA LYS A 353 14.91 -12.62 12.92
C LYS A 353 14.75 -11.32 13.70
N HIS A 354 15.35 -10.24 13.22
CA HIS A 354 15.24 -8.93 13.86
C HIS A 354 13.79 -8.45 13.89
N ASN A 355 13.07 -8.56 12.77
CA ASN A 355 11.68 -8.10 12.66
C ASN A 355 10.70 -8.91 13.52
N ASN A 356 11.03 -10.18 13.77
CA ASN A 356 10.21 -11.11 14.54
C ASN A 356 10.83 -11.44 15.92
N ARG A 357 11.77 -10.63 16.40
CA ARG A 357 12.57 -10.89 17.61
C ARG A 357 11.72 -11.29 18.80
N LYS A 358 10.62 -10.58 19.07
CA LYS A 358 9.73 -10.88 20.20
C LYS A 358 9.13 -12.29 20.08
N SER A 359 8.67 -12.67 18.89
CA SER A 359 8.09 -14.01 18.66
C SER A 359 9.13 -15.12 18.80
N PHE A 360 10.41 -14.86 18.47
CA PHE A 360 11.51 -15.78 18.74
C PHE A 360 11.83 -15.88 20.24
N GLU A 361 11.88 -14.75 20.95
CA GLU A 361 12.12 -14.71 22.41
C GLU A 361 11.01 -15.40 23.20
N ASP A 362 9.75 -15.25 22.75
CA ASP A 362 8.57 -15.89 23.36
C ASP A 362 8.42 -17.38 22.97
N GLY A 363 9.31 -17.93 22.12
CA GLY A 363 9.26 -19.31 21.64
C GLY A 363 8.11 -19.62 20.69
N LEU A 364 7.47 -18.60 20.14
CA LEU A 364 6.36 -18.71 19.19
C LEU A 364 6.83 -18.96 17.74
N MET A 365 8.09 -18.68 17.43
CA MET A 365 8.73 -18.89 16.14
C MET A 365 10.12 -19.51 16.29
N GLY A 366 10.52 -20.34 15.32
CA GLY A 366 11.84 -20.90 15.16
C GLY A 366 12.50 -20.51 13.84
N GLU A 367 13.75 -20.90 13.63
CA GLU A 367 14.49 -20.64 12.39
C GLU A 367 13.82 -21.25 11.15
N SER A 368 13.12 -22.37 11.31
CA SER A 368 12.37 -23.05 10.25
C SER A 368 11.14 -22.29 9.76
N ASP A 369 10.68 -21.30 10.53
CA ASP A 369 9.50 -20.51 10.17
C ASP A 369 9.84 -19.32 9.26
N ALA A 370 11.15 -19.05 9.07
CA ALA A 370 11.62 -18.00 8.17
C ALA A 370 11.24 -18.35 6.71
N PRO A 371 10.55 -17.45 6.01
CA PRO A 371 10.23 -17.67 4.60
C PRO A 371 11.50 -17.57 3.75
N LEU A 372 11.53 -18.30 2.63
CA LEU A 372 12.61 -18.12 1.66
C LEU A 372 12.67 -16.65 1.20
N PRO A 373 13.83 -15.98 1.25
CA PRO A 373 13.95 -14.57 0.93
C PRO A 373 13.84 -14.29 -0.57
N LEU A 374 13.56 -13.04 -0.91
CA LEU A 374 13.76 -12.49 -2.25
C LEU A 374 15.20 -11.96 -2.35
N ILE A 375 15.91 -12.36 -3.41
CA ILE A 375 17.29 -11.95 -3.64
C ILE A 375 17.44 -11.42 -5.06
N ARG A 376 18.03 -10.22 -5.20
CA ARG A 376 18.37 -9.65 -6.51
C ARG A 376 19.81 -9.17 -6.54
N LEU A 377 20.69 -9.90 -7.23
CA LEU A 377 22.06 -9.49 -7.49
C LEU A 377 22.14 -8.87 -8.89
N ARG A 378 22.39 -7.57 -8.99
CA ARG A 378 22.65 -6.88 -10.26
C ARG A 378 24.16 -6.82 -10.51
N VAL A 379 24.60 -7.32 -11.65
CA VAL A 379 26.02 -7.46 -11.97
C VAL A 379 26.35 -6.70 -13.24
N GLU A 380 27.15 -5.66 -13.10
CA GLU A 380 27.77 -4.96 -14.22
C GLU A 380 29.05 -5.72 -14.62
N TYR A 381 29.10 -6.21 -15.88
CA TYR A 381 30.17 -7.07 -16.37
C TYR A 381 30.85 -6.52 -17.64
N SER A 382 30.89 -5.20 -17.82
CA SER A 382 31.65 -4.57 -18.90
C SER A 382 33.16 -4.80 -18.74
N GLY A 383 33.92 -4.68 -19.81
CA GLY A 383 35.40 -4.78 -19.74
C GLY A 383 35.96 -6.18 -20.01
N GLY A 384 35.16 -7.07 -20.61
CA GLY A 384 35.67 -8.38 -21.07
C GLY A 384 35.43 -9.53 -20.08
N TYR A 385 34.67 -9.31 -19.00
CA TYR A 385 34.28 -10.36 -18.08
C TYR A 385 33.33 -11.37 -18.74
N GLU A 386 33.56 -12.65 -18.47
CA GLU A 386 32.66 -13.73 -18.86
C GLU A 386 31.83 -14.16 -17.64
N VAL A 387 30.50 -14.18 -17.81
CA VAL A 387 29.55 -14.60 -16.79
C VAL A 387 28.79 -15.85 -17.25
N GLU A 388 28.27 -16.58 -16.29
CA GLU A 388 27.45 -17.76 -16.56
C GLU A 388 26.03 -17.35 -16.99
N ASN A 389 25.33 -18.26 -17.69
CA ASN A 389 23.92 -18.06 -17.99
C ASN A 389 23.12 -17.86 -16.69
N PRO A 390 22.24 -16.84 -16.62
CA PRO A 390 21.49 -16.51 -15.40
C PRO A 390 20.71 -17.69 -14.81
N ARG A 391 20.11 -18.55 -15.65
CA ARG A 391 19.34 -19.71 -15.19
C ARG A 391 20.23 -20.75 -14.52
N PHE A 392 21.40 -21.06 -15.11
CA PHE A 392 22.35 -22.02 -14.51
C PHE A 392 22.93 -21.48 -13.20
N PHE A 393 23.21 -20.20 -13.16
CA PHE A 393 23.65 -19.54 -11.94
C PHE A 393 22.58 -19.66 -10.85
N SER A 394 21.35 -19.26 -11.14
CA SER A 394 20.24 -19.23 -10.19
C SER A 394 19.83 -20.60 -9.66
N ASN A 395 19.91 -21.66 -10.48
CA ASN A 395 19.53 -23.02 -10.08
C ASN A 395 20.29 -23.55 -8.84
N ARG A 396 21.45 -22.98 -8.52
CA ARG A 396 22.21 -23.32 -7.30
C ARG A 396 21.50 -22.94 -6.01
N PHE A 397 20.54 -22.04 -6.10
CA PHE A 397 19.83 -21.48 -4.94
C PHE A 397 18.40 -22.01 -4.82
N VAL A 398 18.04 -23.08 -5.54
CA VAL A 398 16.77 -23.80 -5.38
C VAL A 398 16.62 -24.22 -3.92
N GLY A 399 15.46 -23.91 -3.31
CA GLY A 399 15.19 -24.16 -1.90
C GLY A 399 15.85 -23.19 -0.93
N LYS A 400 16.59 -22.17 -1.41
CA LYS A 400 17.24 -21.13 -0.60
C LYS A 400 16.65 -19.75 -0.81
N VAL A 401 16.02 -19.50 -1.97
CA VAL A 401 15.40 -18.23 -2.35
C VAL A 401 14.01 -18.44 -2.95
N ALA A 402 13.15 -17.44 -2.84
CA ALA A 402 11.77 -17.51 -3.35
C ALA A 402 11.67 -17.19 -4.85
N ASN A 403 12.59 -16.39 -5.41
CA ASN A 403 12.58 -15.90 -6.77
C ASN A 403 13.66 -16.54 -7.64
N ILE A 404 13.66 -17.84 -7.75
CA ILE A 404 14.73 -18.63 -8.40
C ILE A 404 15.01 -18.20 -9.85
N ASN A 405 14.03 -17.69 -10.57
CA ASN A 405 14.22 -17.30 -11.97
C ASN A 405 14.91 -15.94 -12.13
N ASP A 406 14.98 -15.14 -11.07
CA ASP A 406 15.36 -13.73 -11.12
C ASP A 406 16.43 -13.34 -10.07
N VAL A 407 17.22 -14.30 -9.59
CA VAL A 407 18.27 -14.08 -8.57
C VAL A 407 19.34 -13.13 -9.07
N VAL A 408 19.76 -13.25 -10.34
CA VAL A 408 20.82 -12.45 -10.93
C VAL A 408 20.36 -11.72 -12.17
N LEU A 409 20.77 -10.45 -12.29
CA LEU A 409 20.63 -9.62 -13.48
C LEU A 409 22.00 -9.18 -13.98
N TYR A 410 22.42 -9.66 -15.13
CA TYR A 410 23.65 -9.23 -15.80
C TYR A 410 23.36 -8.08 -16.77
N TYR A 411 24.15 -7.03 -16.70
CA TYR A 411 24.05 -5.91 -17.62
C TYR A 411 25.41 -5.31 -17.97
N LYS A 412 25.47 -4.62 -19.12
CA LYS A 412 26.64 -3.85 -19.56
C LYS A 412 26.28 -2.37 -19.56
N LYS A 413 27.21 -1.52 -19.14
CA LYS A 413 27.05 -0.08 -19.33
C LYS A 413 26.90 0.20 -20.82
N ARG A 414 25.84 0.95 -21.18
CA ARG A 414 25.76 1.56 -22.52
C ARG A 414 26.89 2.61 -22.60
N ARG A 415 27.68 2.53 -23.67
CA ARG A 415 28.69 3.57 -24.01
C ARG A 415 28.00 4.86 -24.39
#